data_f89e58f098929ed39119875ec6068f04
#
_entry.id   f89e58f098929ed39119875ec6068f04
#
_cell.length_a   1.000
_cell.length_b   1.000
_cell.length_c   1.000
_cell.angle_alpha   90.00
_cell.angle_beta   90.00
_cell.angle_gamma   90.00
#
_symmetry.space_group_name_H-M   'P 1'
#
loop_
_entity.id
_entity.type
_entity.pdbx_description
1 polymer ?
#
loop_
_entity_poly.entity_id
_entity_poly.type
_entity_poly.pdbx_seq_one_letter_code
_entity_poly.pdbx_strand_id
1 'polypeptide(L)'
;MGRKVFSLILFLTVLCPFVASAQFFEKQKVVVWEIFDRNNDVKVSSAAKQMMRTGFVDAFVSSRSYEAFEVNIDDVKNYIKSKGWSVSPQNIAVAIRNMHKVDFVLFTTLKVLQHGASYDTFNMLLTSELFSTETQKTERTSYQELKSDINDIPVACATLLGKLLGEQIKVVSSPVQGSPPSSAGQQYNPPAYNVGPQDYVESTLGLNMKMVYVEGGQFQMGATSEQSDAGSDEYPVHSVTLDSYYISATEVTQAQWQAVMGTTIHQQASKAGYSVKSVGSDYPMYYVSWEEARAFCSELSALTGKTYLLPTEAQWEYAARGGKKSRSSQYSGSYSVDAVAWYESNSGGSQHPVGKLRANELGLYDMSGNVWEWCNDWYGSYSSNAQFNPTGPSSGSHRVLRGGGWYYSAGYCRVASRDRYSPSSRYGSSGFRVVCLP
;
A
#
# COMPACT_ATOMS: atom_id res chain seq x y z
N MET A 1 47.98 -63.03 58.90
CA MET A 1 48.76 -62.60 57.65
C MET A 1 47.73 -62.13 56.62
N GLY A 2 47.55 -60.87 56.52
CA GLY A 2 46.54 -60.28 55.62
C GLY A 2 47.01 -58.91 55.15
N ARG A 3 47.39 -58.81 53.88
CA ARG A 3 47.77 -57.55 53.29
C ARG A 3 46.55 -56.71 52.96
N LYS A 4 46.48 -55.51 53.53
CA LYS A 4 45.54 -54.46 53.16
C LYS A 4 46.01 -53.84 51.86
N VAL A 5 45.14 -53.85 50.83
CA VAL A 5 45.29 -53.06 49.61
C VAL A 5 44.40 -51.85 49.75
N PHE A 6 45.05 -50.70 49.82
CA PHE A 6 44.35 -49.39 49.72
C PHE A 6 43.98 -49.17 48.28
N SER A 7 42.67 -49.08 48.00
CA SER A 7 42.18 -48.66 46.68
C SER A 7 41.87 -47.17 46.77
N LEU A 8 42.68 -46.42 46.03
CA LEU A 8 42.51 -44.96 45.86
C LEU A 8 41.36 -44.73 44.88
N ILE A 9 40.22 -44.29 45.39
CA ILE A 9 39.10 -43.87 44.51
C ILE A 9 39.38 -42.45 44.09
N LEU A 10 39.79 -42.31 42.83
CA LEU A 10 39.93 -41.04 42.15
C LEU A 10 38.53 -40.56 41.79
N PHE A 11 38.02 -39.51 42.47
CA PHE A 11 36.80 -38.81 42.06
C PHE A 11 37.08 -38.00 40.78
N LEU A 12 36.76 -38.57 39.63
CA LEU A 12 36.62 -37.80 38.40
C LEU A 12 35.23 -37.11 38.48
N THR A 13 35.25 -35.86 38.83
CA THR A 13 34.10 -34.98 38.60
C THR A 13 34.01 -34.71 37.10
N VAL A 14 33.22 -35.51 36.38
CA VAL A 14 32.81 -35.21 35.05
C VAL A 14 31.84 -34.00 35.15
N LEU A 15 32.33 -32.83 34.79
CA LEU A 15 31.50 -31.68 34.45
C LEU A 15 30.70 -32.07 33.22
N CYS A 16 29.52 -32.58 33.42
CA CYS A 16 28.52 -32.70 32.35
C CYS A 16 28.04 -31.26 32.03
N PRO A 17 28.32 -30.74 30.85
CA PRO A 17 27.67 -29.49 30.48
C PRO A 17 26.19 -29.81 30.42
N PHE A 18 25.38 -29.13 31.25
CA PHE A 18 23.96 -29.03 31.07
C PHE A 18 23.75 -28.35 29.71
N VAL A 19 23.67 -29.14 28.64
CA VAL A 19 23.00 -28.72 27.43
C VAL A 19 21.52 -28.65 27.83
N ALA A 20 21.09 -27.46 28.24
CA ALA A 20 19.68 -27.17 28.28
C ALA A 20 19.17 -27.39 26.85
N SER A 21 18.58 -28.55 26.61
CA SER A 21 17.77 -28.76 25.44
C SER A 21 16.66 -27.73 25.54
N ALA A 22 16.78 -26.64 24.79
CA ALA A 22 15.66 -25.75 24.54
C ALA A 22 14.61 -26.66 23.89
N GLN A 23 13.64 -27.09 24.68
CA GLN A 23 12.42 -27.66 24.13
C GLN A 23 11.78 -26.53 23.31
N PHE A 24 11.94 -26.60 22.00
CA PHE A 24 11.14 -25.80 21.09
C PHE A 24 9.72 -26.30 21.23
N PHE A 25 8.94 -25.62 22.08
CA PHE A 25 7.50 -25.79 22.09
C PHE A 25 7.00 -25.27 20.76
N GLU A 26 6.29 -26.12 20.01
CA GLU A 26 5.60 -25.69 18.80
C GLU A 26 4.62 -24.60 19.20
N LYS A 27 4.65 -23.46 18.49
CA LYS A 27 3.74 -22.36 18.76
C LYS A 27 2.32 -22.76 18.39
N GLN A 28 1.37 -22.33 19.21
CA GLN A 28 -0.04 -22.54 18.92
C GLN A 28 -0.48 -21.65 17.74
N LYS A 29 -1.22 -22.21 16.81
CA LYS A 29 -1.66 -21.54 15.61
C LYS A 29 -2.93 -20.75 15.86
N VAL A 30 -2.92 -19.48 15.46
CA VAL A 30 -4.04 -18.55 15.65
C VAL A 30 -4.42 -17.94 14.29
N VAL A 31 -5.67 -18.10 13.89
CA VAL A 31 -6.23 -17.38 12.74
C VAL A 31 -6.77 -16.03 13.20
N VAL A 32 -6.29 -14.94 12.62
CA VAL A 32 -6.88 -13.62 12.80
C VAL A 32 -8.06 -13.48 11.86
N TRP A 33 -9.29 -13.50 12.42
CA TRP A 33 -10.51 -13.37 11.64
C TRP A 33 -10.78 -11.92 11.23
N GLU A 34 -11.81 -11.71 10.40
CA GLU A 34 -12.28 -10.37 10.04
C GLU A 34 -12.69 -9.55 11.25
N ILE A 35 -12.45 -8.24 11.21
CA ILE A 35 -12.87 -7.31 12.26
C ILE A 35 -14.37 -7.06 12.15
N PHE A 36 -15.11 -7.36 13.19
CA PHE A 36 -16.54 -7.11 13.25
C PHE A 36 -16.85 -5.68 13.67
N ASP A 37 -17.69 -5.01 12.91
CA ASP A 37 -18.19 -3.68 13.23
C ASP A 37 -19.53 -3.78 13.97
N ARG A 38 -19.59 -3.22 15.17
CA ARG A 38 -20.80 -3.19 15.98
C ARG A 38 -21.54 -1.84 15.93
N ASN A 39 -21.15 -0.97 15.01
CA ASN A 39 -21.80 0.34 14.88
C ASN A 39 -22.91 0.26 13.84
N ASN A 40 -24.11 0.68 14.21
CA ASN A 40 -25.23 0.77 13.27
C ASN A 40 -25.15 2.00 12.38
N ASP A 41 -24.56 3.09 12.88
CA ASP A 41 -24.63 4.44 12.26
C ASP A 41 -23.32 4.93 11.67
N VAL A 42 -22.19 4.27 12.00
CA VAL A 42 -20.85 4.66 11.53
C VAL A 42 -20.14 3.45 10.96
N LYS A 43 -19.98 3.44 9.64
CA LYS A 43 -19.22 2.39 8.96
C LYS A 43 -17.73 2.71 9.04
N VAL A 44 -16.99 1.89 9.77
CA VAL A 44 -15.53 1.89 9.71
C VAL A 44 -15.09 1.34 8.35
N SER A 45 -14.14 2.02 7.70
CA SER A 45 -13.67 1.63 6.38
C SER A 45 -13.12 0.20 6.36
N SER A 46 -13.26 -0.48 5.24
CA SER A 46 -12.65 -1.81 5.05
C SER A 46 -11.14 -1.78 5.23
N ALA A 47 -10.52 -0.67 4.88
CA ALA A 47 -9.10 -0.41 5.04
C ALA A 47 -8.69 -0.38 6.51
N ALA A 48 -9.38 0.39 7.35
CA ALA A 48 -9.08 0.43 8.79
C ALA A 48 -9.23 -0.95 9.45
N LYS A 49 -10.24 -1.73 9.06
CA LYS A 49 -10.41 -3.11 9.52
C LYS A 49 -9.26 -4.02 9.08
N GLN A 50 -8.80 -3.85 7.85
CA GLN A 50 -7.66 -4.60 7.35
C GLN A 50 -6.36 -4.21 8.06
N MET A 51 -6.13 -2.93 8.35
CA MET A 51 -4.98 -2.49 9.14
C MET A 51 -4.96 -3.15 10.53
N MET A 52 -6.11 -3.20 11.20
CA MET A 52 -6.23 -3.87 12.49
C MET A 52 -5.88 -5.35 12.38
N ARG A 53 -6.39 -6.03 11.32
CA ARG A 53 -6.07 -7.43 11.07
C ARG A 53 -4.58 -7.63 10.85
N THR A 54 -3.96 -6.82 10.00
CA THR A 54 -2.51 -6.84 9.74
C THR A 54 -1.73 -6.54 11.02
N GLY A 55 -2.12 -5.52 11.80
CA GLY A 55 -1.48 -5.19 13.07
C GLY A 55 -1.50 -6.34 14.09
N PHE A 56 -2.56 -7.15 14.11
CA PHE A 56 -2.58 -8.38 14.92
C PHE A 56 -1.66 -9.47 14.37
N VAL A 57 -1.66 -9.69 13.04
CA VAL A 57 -0.76 -10.66 12.40
C VAL A 57 0.70 -10.32 12.69
N ASP A 58 1.08 -9.05 12.50
CA ASP A 58 2.44 -8.58 12.78
C ASP A 58 2.82 -8.68 14.27
N ALA A 59 1.87 -8.42 15.17
CA ALA A 59 2.08 -8.52 16.60
C ALA A 59 2.38 -9.97 17.02
N PHE A 60 1.79 -10.98 16.35
CA PHE A 60 2.10 -12.40 16.64
C PHE A 60 3.55 -12.79 16.34
N VAL A 61 4.25 -12.06 15.44
CA VAL A 61 5.68 -12.29 15.17
C VAL A 61 6.51 -12.22 16.46
N SER A 62 6.13 -11.35 17.38
CA SER A 62 6.81 -11.14 18.66
C SER A 62 6.31 -12.07 19.78
N SER A 63 5.24 -12.82 19.58
CA SER A 63 4.72 -13.77 20.58
C SER A 63 5.66 -14.98 20.74
N ARG A 64 5.80 -15.45 21.97
CA ARG A 64 6.60 -16.65 22.28
C ARG A 64 5.80 -17.94 22.14
N SER A 65 4.50 -17.85 22.40
CA SER A 65 3.62 -19.04 22.52
C SER A 65 2.70 -19.24 21.33
N TYR A 66 2.50 -18.19 20.52
CA TYR A 66 1.51 -18.18 19.44
C TYR A 66 2.12 -17.70 18.12
N GLU A 67 1.54 -18.15 17.01
CA GLU A 67 1.86 -17.68 15.67
C GLU A 67 0.59 -17.44 14.85
N ALA A 68 0.59 -16.40 14.00
CA ALA A 68 -0.50 -16.17 13.08
C ALA A 68 -0.49 -17.25 11.99
N PHE A 69 -1.66 -17.82 11.71
CA PHE A 69 -1.87 -18.79 10.64
C PHE A 69 -2.82 -18.20 9.61
N GLU A 70 -2.39 -18.14 8.36
CA GLU A 70 -3.20 -17.58 7.29
C GLU A 70 -4.19 -18.60 6.73
N VAL A 71 -5.44 -18.15 6.56
CA VAL A 71 -6.49 -18.90 5.88
C VAL A 71 -7.20 -18.02 4.86
N ASN A 72 -7.67 -18.60 3.79
CA ASN A 72 -8.60 -17.92 2.91
C ASN A 72 -9.97 -17.86 3.57
N ILE A 73 -10.38 -16.66 3.98
CA ILE A 73 -11.64 -16.44 4.71
C ILE A 73 -12.86 -16.83 3.86
N ASP A 74 -12.81 -16.60 2.55
CA ASP A 74 -13.92 -16.94 1.66
C ASP A 74 -14.09 -18.46 1.51
N ASP A 75 -13.00 -19.23 1.52
CA ASP A 75 -13.05 -20.69 1.52
C ASP A 75 -13.72 -21.22 2.80
N VAL A 76 -13.40 -20.62 3.95
CA VAL A 76 -14.04 -20.97 5.24
C VAL A 76 -15.52 -20.60 5.22
N LYS A 77 -15.89 -19.41 4.72
CA LYS A 77 -17.29 -19.00 4.58
C LYS A 77 -18.06 -19.93 3.63
N ASN A 78 -17.46 -20.32 2.50
CA ASN A 78 -18.06 -21.26 1.56
C ASN A 78 -18.25 -22.65 2.17
N TYR A 79 -17.26 -23.12 2.97
CA TYR A 79 -17.39 -24.37 3.71
C TYR A 79 -18.57 -24.32 4.69
N ILE A 80 -18.68 -23.23 5.49
CA ILE A 80 -19.80 -23.02 6.43
C ILE A 80 -21.15 -23.06 5.67
N LYS A 81 -21.24 -22.34 4.56
CA LYS A 81 -22.43 -22.30 3.70
C LYS A 81 -22.78 -23.69 3.14
N SER A 82 -21.77 -24.47 2.71
CA SER A 82 -21.98 -25.83 2.18
C SER A 82 -22.57 -26.81 3.22
N LYS A 83 -22.37 -26.51 4.51
CA LYS A 83 -22.94 -27.27 5.64
C LYS A 83 -24.32 -26.77 6.07
N GLY A 84 -24.84 -25.71 5.45
CA GLY A 84 -26.09 -25.07 5.85
C GLY A 84 -26.01 -24.34 7.19
N TRP A 85 -24.81 -23.98 7.63
CA TRP A 85 -24.57 -23.28 8.90
C TRP A 85 -24.64 -21.76 8.74
N SER A 86 -25.04 -21.07 9.81
CA SER A 86 -24.90 -19.61 9.91
C SER A 86 -23.46 -19.24 10.23
N VAL A 87 -23.03 -18.02 9.81
CA VAL A 87 -21.71 -17.48 10.18
C VAL A 87 -21.77 -17.02 11.64
N SER A 88 -21.16 -17.80 12.53
CA SER A 88 -21.03 -17.51 13.96
C SER A 88 -19.62 -17.86 14.43
N PRO A 89 -19.12 -17.31 15.56
CA PRO A 89 -17.81 -17.68 16.10
C PRO A 89 -17.61 -19.19 16.24
N GLN A 90 -18.63 -19.90 16.71
CA GLN A 90 -18.60 -21.35 16.90
C GLN A 90 -18.45 -22.08 15.55
N ASN A 91 -19.28 -21.74 14.56
CA ASN A 91 -19.24 -22.38 13.25
C ASN A 91 -17.95 -22.03 12.47
N ILE A 92 -17.43 -20.82 12.64
CA ILE A 92 -16.13 -20.41 12.09
C ILE A 92 -15.01 -21.26 12.71
N ALA A 93 -14.97 -21.40 14.03
CA ALA A 93 -13.95 -22.17 14.74
C ALA A 93 -13.99 -23.65 14.32
N VAL A 94 -15.18 -24.25 14.21
CA VAL A 94 -15.36 -25.63 13.74
C VAL A 94 -14.88 -25.78 12.31
N ALA A 95 -15.23 -24.85 11.42
CA ALA A 95 -14.82 -24.88 10.03
C ALA A 95 -13.29 -24.81 9.89
N ILE A 96 -12.65 -23.85 10.59
CA ILE A 96 -11.20 -23.66 10.59
C ILE A 96 -10.48 -24.91 11.13
N ARG A 97 -10.96 -25.49 12.24
CA ARG A 97 -10.38 -26.72 12.80
C ARG A 97 -10.46 -27.87 11.81
N ASN A 98 -11.59 -28.04 11.15
CA ASN A 98 -11.80 -29.13 10.19
C ASN A 98 -10.95 -28.99 8.93
N MET A 99 -10.72 -27.76 8.47
CA MET A 99 -9.97 -27.47 7.25
C MET A 99 -8.46 -27.39 7.49
N HIS A 100 -8.00 -26.81 8.60
CA HIS A 100 -6.63 -26.35 8.78
C HIS A 100 -5.93 -26.82 10.06
N LYS A 101 -6.63 -27.47 11.01
CA LYS A 101 -6.07 -27.92 12.30
C LYS A 101 -5.40 -26.79 13.09
N VAL A 102 -6.08 -25.68 13.21
CA VAL A 102 -5.64 -24.50 13.95
C VAL A 102 -6.17 -24.55 15.38
N ASP A 103 -5.41 -24.04 16.35
CA ASP A 103 -5.76 -24.13 17.78
C ASP A 103 -6.76 -23.05 18.20
N PHE A 104 -6.59 -21.83 17.68
CA PHE A 104 -7.40 -20.67 18.08
C PHE A 104 -7.83 -19.81 16.88
N VAL A 105 -8.91 -19.06 17.11
CA VAL A 105 -9.34 -17.95 16.25
C VAL A 105 -9.40 -16.68 17.09
N LEU A 106 -8.76 -15.62 16.60
CA LEU A 106 -8.85 -14.28 17.20
C LEU A 106 -10.03 -13.54 16.55
N PHE A 107 -11.09 -13.34 17.32
CA PHE A 107 -12.20 -12.48 16.93
C PHE A 107 -12.00 -11.10 17.52
N THR A 108 -12.07 -10.07 16.69
CA THR A 108 -12.00 -8.68 17.15
C THR A 108 -13.25 -7.94 16.75
N THR A 109 -13.83 -7.24 17.71
CA THR A 109 -14.97 -6.33 17.48
C THR A 109 -14.53 -4.90 17.68
N LEU A 110 -15.05 -4.01 16.87
CA LEU A 110 -14.77 -2.60 16.85
C LEU A 110 -16.03 -1.82 17.19
N LYS A 111 -15.91 -0.86 18.12
CA LYS A 111 -16.97 0.10 18.42
C LYS A 111 -16.40 1.51 18.41
N VAL A 112 -16.92 2.36 17.53
CA VAL A 112 -16.61 3.79 17.55
C VAL A 112 -17.35 4.42 18.72
N LEU A 113 -16.63 5.11 19.61
CA LEU A 113 -17.18 5.75 20.79
C LEU A 113 -17.50 7.23 20.53
N GLN A 114 -16.68 7.90 19.73
CA GLN A 114 -16.83 9.32 19.40
C GLN A 114 -16.12 9.66 18.11
N HIS A 115 -16.73 10.53 17.28
CA HIS A 115 -16.07 11.16 16.14
C HIS A 115 -15.41 12.46 16.58
N GLY A 116 -14.15 12.67 16.14
CA GLY A 116 -13.49 13.95 16.26
C GLY A 116 -13.96 14.95 15.21
N ALA A 117 -13.54 16.21 15.37
CA ALA A 117 -13.89 17.30 14.46
C ALA A 117 -13.22 17.18 13.06
N SER A 118 -12.25 16.29 12.89
CA SER A 118 -11.63 15.95 11.62
C SER A 118 -11.74 14.44 11.35
N TYR A 119 -11.71 14.03 10.08
CA TYR A 119 -11.81 12.62 9.66
C TYR A 119 -10.67 11.73 10.18
N ASP A 120 -9.61 12.33 10.71
CA ASP A 120 -8.40 11.63 11.18
C ASP A 120 -8.39 11.41 12.71
N THR A 121 -9.41 11.88 13.42
CA THR A 121 -9.50 11.70 14.88
C THR A 121 -10.76 10.94 15.27
N PHE A 122 -10.58 9.82 15.95
CA PHE A 122 -11.69 9.01 16.46
C PHE A 122 -11.29 8.34 17.78
N ASN A 123 -12.30 8.10 18.62
CA ASN A 123 -12.15 7.19 19.76
C ASN A 123 -12.83 5.88 19.40
N MET A 124 -12.10 4.78 19.46
CA MET A 124 -12.59 3.44 19.20
C MET A 124 -12.30 2.51 20.37
N LEU A 125 -13.18 1.56 20.60
CA LEU A 125 -12.95 0.44 21.51
C LEU A 125 -12.75 -0.82 20.68
N LEU A 126 -11.56 -1.39 20.77
CA LEU A 126 -11.25 -2.72 20.25
C LEU A 126 -11.46 -3.74 21.35
N THR A 127 -12.25 -4.77 21.10
CA THR A 127 -12.41 -5.92 21.98
C THR A 127 -12.01 -7.16 21.21
N SER A 128 -11.00 -7.89 21.72
CA SER A 128 -10.53 -9.13 21.10
C SER A 128 -10.78 -10.32 22.01
N GLU A 129 -11.22 -11.41 21.40
CA GLU A 129 -11.51 -12.68 22.05
C GLU A 129 -10.67 -13.79 21.41
N LEU A 130 -9.87 -14.48 22.21
CA LEU A 130 -9.17 -15.68 21.81
C LEU A 130 -10.12 -16.88 21.99
N PHE A 131 -10.58 -17.41 20.87
CA PHE A 131 -11.57 -18.48 20.84
C PHE A 131 -10.90 -19.82 20.49
N SER A 132 -11.03 -20.81 21.37
CA SER A 132 -10.47 -22.14 21.15
C SER A 132 -11.31 -22.91 20.11
N THR A 133 -10.63 -23.45 19.11
CA THR A 133 -11.28 -24.32 18.11
C THR A 133 -11.63 -25.68 18.69
N GLU A 134 -10.94 -26.09 19.76
CA GLU A 134 -11.16 -27.37 20.42
C GLU A 134 -12.36 -27.32 21.35
N THR A 135 -12.37 -26.38 22.31
CA THR A 135 -13.45 -26.25 23.27
C THR A 135 -14.65 -25.50 22.73
N GLN A 136 -14.51 -24.79 21.61
CA GLN A 136 -15.51 -23.93 20.99
C GLN A 136 -16.01 -22.83 21.94
N LYS A 137 -15.11 -22.33 22.80
CA LYS A 137 -15.40 -21.29 23.79
C LYS A 137 -14.33 -20.21 23.74
N THR A 138 -14.71 -19.00 24.16
CA THR A 138 -13.78 -17.93 24.43
C THR A 138 -12.94 -18.28 25.66
N GLU A 139 -11.63 -18.33 25.48
CA GLU A 139 -10.70 -18.60 26.58
C GLU A 139 -10.18 -17.32 27.22
N ARG A 140 -9.99 -16.29 26.42
CA ARG A 140 -9.50 -14.98 26.89
C ARG A 140 -10.18 -13.85 26.17
N THR A 141 -10.45 -12.77 26.88
CA THR A 141 -10.96 -11.51 26.33
C THR A 141 -10.12 -10.35 26.84
N SER A 142 -9.84 -9.40 25.98
CA SER A 142 -9.20 -8.14 26.34
C SER A 142 -9.76 -7.00 25.52
N TYR A 143 -9.54 -5.77 25.99
CA TYR A 143 -9.98 -4.58 25.29
C TYR A 143 -8.89 -3.50 25.32
N GLN A 144 -8.90 -2.64 24.32
CA GLN A 144 -8.04 -1.47 24.19
C GLN A 144 -8.84 -0.32 23.61
N GLU A 145 -8.80 0.82 24.29
CA GLU A 145 -9.29 2.08 23.74
C GLU A 145 -8.19 2.68 22.87
N LEU A 146 -8.54 3.02 21.63
CA LEU A 146 -7.67 3.72 20.68
C LEU A 146 -8.14 5.16 20.59
N LYS A 147 -7.29 6.09 20.98
CA LYS A 147 -7.54 7.53 20.94
C LYS A 147 -6.66 8.14 19.85
N SER A 148 -7.31 8.70 18.89
CA SER A 148 -6.90 9.76 17.97
C SER A 148 -6.15 9.50 16.68
N ASP A 149 -5.25 8.57 16.45
CA ASP A 149 -4.56 8.51 15.17
C ASP A 149 -4.62 7.11 14.54
N ILE A 150 -4.89 7.05 13.24
CA ILE A 150 -4.86 5.80 12.49
C ILE A 150 -3.46 5.13 12.55
N ASN A 151 -2.41 5.92 12.71
CA ASN A 151 -1.03 5.45 12.85
C ASN A 151 -0.80 4.72 14.19
N ASP A 152 -1.67 4.91 15.18
CA ASP A 152 -1.60 4.23 16.47
C ASP A 152 -2.20 2.82 16.45
N ILE A 153 -2.85 2.41 15.35
CA ILE A 153 -3.48 1.09 15.22
C ILE A 153 -2.50 -0.07 15.48
N PRO A 154 -1.31 -0.13 14.87
CA PRO A 154 -0.37 -1.22 15.13
C PRO A 154 0.04 -1.33 16.60
N VAL A 155 0.27 -0.19 17.25
CA VAL A 155 0.60 -0.11 18.70
C VAL A 155 -0.58 -0.60 19.54
N ALA A 156 -1.80 -0.19 19.21
CA ALA A 156 -3.01 -0.61 19.89
C ALA A 156 -3.25 -2.12 19.75
N CYS A 157 -3.07 -2.68 18.56
CA CYS A 157 -3.18 -4.11 18.29
C CYS A 157 -2.15 -4.91 19.07
N ALA A 158 -0.88 -4.49 19.08
CA ALA A 158 0.17 -5.14 19.85
C ALA A 158 -0.08 -5.06 21.38
N THR A 159 -0.55 -3.90 21.85
CA THR A 159 -0.91 -3.71 23.28
C THR A 159 -2.07 -4.61 23.67
N LEU A 160 -3.12 -4.66 22.84
CA LEU A 160 -4.29 -5.48 23.06
C LEU A 160 -3.93 -6.97 23.05
N LEU A 161 -3.12 -7.39 22.09
CA LEU A 161 -2.65 -8.77 22.00
C LEU A 161 -1.78 -9.13 23.21
N GLY A 162 -0.87 -8.27 23.63
CA GLY A 162 -0.06 -8.46 24.84
C GLY A 162 -0.90 -8.69 26.09
N LYS A 163 -1.94 -7.87 26.28
CA LYS A 163 -2.91 -8.04 27.38
C LYS A 163 -3.65 -9.37 27.27
N LEU A 164 -4.10 -9.73 26.06
CA LEU A 164 -4.87 -10.94 25.81
C LEU A 164 -4.05 -12.20 26.08
N LEU A 165 -2.80 -12.24 25.65
CA LEU A 165 -1.91 -13.40 25.77
C LEU A 165 -1.16 -13.44 27.10
N GLY A 166 -1.10 -12.33 27.83
CA GLY A 166 -0.27 -12.19 29.04
C GLY A 166 1.22 -12.11 28.70
N GLU A 167 1.58 -11.63 27.52
CA GLU A 167 2.94 -11.52 27.00
C GLU A 167 3.29 -10.05 26.73
N GLN A 168 4.59 -9.73 26.78
CA GLN A 168 5.09 -8.46 26.25
C GLN A 168 5.27 -8.58 24.74
N ILE A 169 4.32 -8.00 23.99
CA ILE A 169 4.37 -7.95 22.53
C ILE A 169 5.06 -6.65 22.14
N LYS A 170 6.10 -6.78 21.33
CA LYS A 170 6.79 -5.62 20.74
C LYS A 170 6.12 -5.23 19.44
N VAL A 171 5.93 -3.93 19.24
CA VAL A 171 5.60 -3.40 17.91
C VAL A 171 6.82 -3.63 17.03
N VAL A 172 6.66 -4.42 15.99
CA VAL A 172 7.70 -4.55 14.96
C VAL A 172 7.59 -3.29 14.09
N SER A 173 8.28 -2.22 14.50
CA SER A 173 8.58 -1.13 13.58
C SER A 173 9.57 -1.69 12.56
N SER A 174 9.26 -1.56 11.27
CA SER A 174 10.17 -1.93 10.20
C SER A 174 11.58 -1.37 10.47
N PRO A 175 12.66 -2.14 10.31
CA PRO A 175 13.97 -1.77 10.80
C PRO A 175 14.53 -0.58 10.03
N VAL A 176 14.72 0.54 10.74
CA VAL A 176 15.73 1.52 10.38
C VAL A 176 17.09 0.85 10.62
N GLN A 177 17.92 0.81 9.60
CA GLN A 177 19.23 0.18 9.59
C GLN A 177 20.11 0.62 10.77
N GLY A 178 20.54 -0.34 11.57
CA GLY A 178 21.64 -0.24 12.53
C GLY A 178 22.65 -1.33 12.24
N SER A 179 23.92 -0.94 12.14
CA SER A 179 25.08 -1.74 11.79
C SER A 179 25.27 -3.00 12.66
N PRO A 180 25.86 -4.08 12.13
CA PRO A 180 26.02 -5.34 12.84
C PRO A 180 27.28 -5.36 13.74
N PRO A 181 27.27 -6.14 14.84
CA PRO A 181 28.50 -6.46 15.57
C PRO A 181 29.20 -7.64 14.94
N SER A 182 30.53 -7.54 14.88
CA SER A 182 31.46 -8.54 14.38
C SER A 182 31.58 -9.75 15.30
N SER A 183 31.58 -10.98 14.77
CA SER A 183 32.61 -12.02 15.00
C SER A 183 32.36 -13.34 14.27
N ALA A 184 33.31 -13.70 13.48
CA ALA A 184 33.89 -14.99 13.14
C ALA A 184 33.00 -16.26 13.07
N GLY A 185 32.88 -16.75 11.82
CA GLY A 185 32.50 -18.12 11.47
C GLY A 185 32.42 -18.20 9.96
N GLN A 186 33.51 -18.67 9.30
CA GLN A 186 33.55 -18.80 7.85
C GLN A 186 32.58 -19.90 7.39
N GLN A 187 31.50 -19.46 6.76
CA GLN A 187 30.65 -20.29 5.92
C GLN A 187 30.66 -19.66 4.53
N TYR A 188 31.02 -20.43 3.53
CA TYR A 188 31.06 -20.04 2.13
C TYR A 188 29.67 -19.52 1.72
N ASN A 189 29.55 -18.22 1.56
CA ASN A 189 28.42 -17.59 0.90
C ASN A 189 28.84 -17.24 -0.52
N PRO A 190 28.07 -17.64 -1.55
CA PRO A 190 28.28 -17.13 -2.89
C PRO A 190 28.14 -15.61 -2.86
N PRO A 191 28.88 -14.87 -3.72
CA PRO A 191 28.80 -13.41 -3.72
C PRO A 191 27.35 -12.97 -3.85
N ALA A 192 26.86 -12.19 -2.87
CA ALA A 192 25.58 -11.52 -2.97
C ALA A 192 25.66 -10.59 -4.17
N TYR A 193 24.99 -10.94 -5.26
CA TYR A 193 24.66 -9.97 -6.28
C TYR A 193 23.83 -8.89 -5.60
N ASN A 194 24.40 -7.71 -5.52
CA ASN A 194 23.69 -6.52 -5.10
C ASN A 194 22.69 -6.18 -6.23
N VAL A 195 21.54 -6.84 -6.21
CA VAL A 195 20.45 -6.52 -7.12
C VAL A 195 19.91 -5.19 -6.62
N GLY A 196 20.22 -4.13 -7.34
CA GLY A 196 19.70 -2.79 -7.03
C GLY A 196 18.16 -2.79 -6.96
N PRO A 197 17.55 -1.69 -6.52
CA PRO A 197 16.09 -1.59 -6.43
C PRO A 197 15.43 -2.01 -7.74
N GLN A 198 14.44 -2.90 -7.65
CA GLN A 198 13.72 -3.45 -8.81
C GLN A 198 12.25 -3.06 -8.77
N ASP A 199 11.62 -3.07 -9.95
CA ASP A 199 10.16 -2.99 -10.05
C ASP A 199 9.52 -4.06 -9.16
N TYR A 200 8.37 -3.74 -8.58
CA TYR A 200 7.58 -4.71 -7.83
C TYR A 200 6.10 -4.63 -8.20
N VAL A 201 5.35 -5.64 -7.81
CA VAL A 201 3.89 -5.64 -7.93
C VAL A 201 3.29 -5.51 -6.54
N GLU A 202 2.51 -4.44 -6.34
CA GLU A 202 1.69 -4.34 -5.15
C GLU A 202 0.49 -5.27 -5.30
N SER A 203 0.49 -6.34 -4.51
CA SER A 203 -0.51 -7.41 -4.59
C SER A 203 -1.55 -7.36 -3.48
N THR A 204 -1.42 -6.46 -2.53
CA THR A 204 -2.39 -6.26 -1.45
C THR A 204 -3.80 -6.11 -2.03
N LEU A 205 -4.76 -6.79 -1.45
CA LEU A 205 -6.16 -6.87 -1.93
C LEU A 205 -6.31 -7.36 -3.39
N GLY A 206 -5.32 -8.04 -3.95
CA GLY A 206 -5.33 -8.46 -5.36
C GLY A 206 -5.18 -7.31 -6.35
N LEU A 207 -4.61 -6.18 -5.94
CA LEU A 207 -4.47 -4.96 -6.74
C LEU A 207 -3.70 -5.17 -8.04
N ASN A 208 -2.72 -6.07 -8.05
CA ASN A 208 -1.82 -6.30 -9.19
C ASN A 208 -1.26 -4.99 -9.78
N MET A 209 -0.99 -4.01 -8.92
CA MET A 209 -0.47 -2.70 -9.32
C MET A 209 1.03 -2.79 -9.50
N LYS A 210 1.49 -2.75 -10.75
CA LYS A 210 2.91 -2.73 -11.04
C LYS A 210 3.50 -1.37 -10.65
N MET A 211 4.52 -1.39 -9.78
CA MET A 211 5.29 -0.22 -9.35
C MET A 211 6.67 -0.27 -10.02
N VAL A 212 6.97 0.75 -10.78
CA VAL A 212 8.21 0.89 -11.55
C VAL A 212 9.20 1.72 -10.75
N TYR A 213 10.42 1.22 -10.58
CA TYR A 213 11.49 1.98 -9.95
C TYR A 213 12.01 3.06 -10.88
N VAL A 214 11.99 4.29 -10.41
CA VAL A 214 12.54 5.46 -11.10
C VAL A 214 13.79 5.90 -10.36
N GLU A 215 14.95 5.64 -10.96
CA GLU A 215 16.22 6.09 -10.40
C GLU A 215 16.29 7.62 -10.41
N GLY A 216 16.57 8.20 -9.27
CA GLY A 216 16.68 9.65 -9.11
C GLY A 216 17.78 10.26 -9.99
N GLY A 217 17.65 11.53 -10.29
CA GLY A 217 18.58 12.23 -11.15
C GLY A 217 18.17 13.66 -11.42
N GLN A 218 18.96 14.34 -12.25
CA GLN A 218 18.72 15.70 -12.67
C GLN A 218 18.14 15.75 -14.08
N PHE A 219 17.17 16.63 -14.31
CA PHE A 219 16.57 16.86 -15.62
C PHE A 219 16.17 18.33 -15.80
N GLN A 220 15.84 18.70 -17.04
CA GLN A 220 15.27 20.02 -17.37
C GLN A 220 13.75 19.89 -17.41
N MET A 221 13.07 20.53 -16.46
CA MET A 221 11.61 20.55 -16.35
C MET A 221 11.04 21.74 -17.13
N GLY A 222 9.93 21.51 -17.82
CA GLY A 222 9.25 22.53 -18.63
C GLY A 222 9.43 22.33 -20.14
N ALA A 223 9.12 23.34 -20.93
CA ALA A 223 9.13 23.28 -22.40
C ALA A 223 10.56 23.33 -22.98
N THR A 224 11.24 22.18 -22.92
CA THR A 224 12.53 21.98 -23.61
C THR A 224 12.36 21.97 -25.15
N SER A 225 13.46 22.00 -25.90
CA SER A 225 13.45 22.26 -27.34
C SER A 225 12.61 21.29 -28.19
N GLU A 226 12.37 20.08 -27.68
CA GLU A 226 11.51 19.08 -28.34
C GLU A 226 10.00 19.34 -28.14
N GLN A 227 9.62 20.28 -27.29
CA GLN A 227 8.23 20.61 -26.97
C GLN A 227 7.71 21.70 -27.91
N SER A 228 7.15 21.33 -29.06
CA SER A 228 6.48 22.28 -29.93
C SER A 228 5.16 22.77 -29.36
N ASP A 229 4.73 23.98 -29.74
CA ASP A 229 3.45 24.58 -29.33
C ASP A 229 3.26 24.66 -27.80
N ALA A 230 4.33 24.93 -27.08
CA ALA A 230 4.33 25.02 -25.62
C ALA A 230 3.58 26.25 -25.11
N GLY A 231 2.81 26.07 -24.03
CA GLY A 231 2.16 27.16 -23.29
C GLY A 231 3.15 28.01 -22.52
N SER A 232 2.79 29.27 -22.27
CA SER A 232 3.63 30.18 -21.48
C SER A 232 3.87 29.72 -20.03
N ASP A 233 2.99 28.88 -19.50
CA ASP A 233 3.04 28.31 -18.17
C ASP A 233 4.00 27.11 -18.04
N GLU A 234 4.51 26.61 -19.17
CA GLU A 234 5.55 25.59 -19.23
C GLU A 234 6.97 26.18 -19.12
N TYR A 235 7.07 27.51 -18.98
CA TYR A 235 8.33 28.26 -18.84
C TYR A 235 8.45 28.95 -17.45
N PRO A 236 9.69 29.26 -17.00
CA PRO A 236 10.97 28.94 -17.64
C PRO A 236 11.34 27.46 -17.51
N VAL A 237 12.06 26.92 -18.50
CA VAL A 237 12.78 25.67 -18.33
C VAL A 237 13.78 25.82 -17.21
N HIS A 238 13.81 24.86 -16.29
CA HIS A 238 14.69 24.95 -15.11
C HIS A 238 15.19 23.55 -14.70
N SER A 239 16.29 23.54 -13.98
CA SER A 239 16.91 22.29 -13.53
C SER A 239 16.23 21.76 -12.27
N VAL A 240 15.85 20.48 -12.29
CA VAL A 240 15.28 19.78 -11.13
C VAL A 240 16.09 18.51 -10.85
N THR A 241 16.42 18.29 -9.58
CA THR A 241 17.03 17.05 -9.09
C THR A 241 16.03 16.33 -8.22
N LEU A 242 15.83 15.04 -8.45
CA LEU A 242 14.92 14.17 -7.71
C LEU A 242 15.67 13.01 -7.06
N ASP A 243 15.25 12.61 -5.87
CA ASP A 243 15.58 11.32 -5.29
C ASP A 243 14.85 10.20 -6.04
N SER A 244 15.27 8.96 -5.80
CA SER A 244 14.62 7.77 -6.38
C SER A 244 13.24 7.55 -5.75
N TYR A 245 12.32 6.98 -6.51
CA TYR A 245 10.97 6.65 -6.08
C TYR A 245 10.39 5.51 -6.94
N TYR A 246 9.26 4.98 -6.53
CA TYR A 246 8.46 4.10 -7.37
C TYR A 246 7.23 4.85 -7.89
N ILE A 247 6.78 4.51 -9.09
CA ILE A 247 5.55 5.05 -9.68
C ILE A 247 4.73 3.91 -10.28
N SER A 248 3.39 3.97 -10.19
CA SER A 248 2.56 2.96 -10.82
C SER A 248 2.70 2.99 -12.35
N ALA A 249 2.81 1.81 -12.96
CA ALA A 249 3.04 1.65 -14.40
C ALA A 249 1.92 2.27 -15.25
N THR A 250 0.71 2.34 -14.71
CA THR A 250 -0.50 2.89 -15.34
C THR A 250 -1.22 3.83 -14.38
N GLU A 251 -2.26 4.49 -14.85
CA GLU A 251 -3.23 5.14 -13.99
C GLU A 251 -3.89 4.10 -13.04
N VAL A 252 -4.39 4.55 -11.91
CA VAL A 252 -5.18 3.70 -11.01
C VAL A 252 -6.45 3.25 -11.71
N THR A 253 -6.69 1.93 -11.73
CA THR A 253 -7.86 1.35 -12.42
C THR A 253 -9.11 1.36 -11.55
N GLN A 254 -10.29 1.16 -12.19
CA GLN A 254 -11.56 1.05 -11.51
C GLN A 254 -11.60 -0.13 -10.53
N ALA A 255 -10.94 -1.26 -10.87
CA ALA A 255 -10.81 -2.40 -9.96
C ALA A 255 -9.94 -2.07 -8.75
N GLN A 256 -8.79 -1.41 -8.97
CA GLN A 256 -7.90 -0.99 -7.89
C GLN A 256 -8.58 0.03 -6.97
N TRP A 257 -9.28 1.00 -7.56
CA TRP A 257 -10.07 1.95 -6.79
C TRP A 257 -11.13 1.26 -5.94
N GLN A 258 -11.89 0.35 -6.53
CA GLN A 258 -12.95 -0.36 -5.80
C GLN A 258 -12.39 -1.22 -4.68
N ALA A 259 -11.24 -1.86 -4.89
CA ALA A 259 -10.60 -2.67 -3.86
C ALA A 259 -10.14 -1.85 -2.65
N VAL A 260 -9.60 -0.63 -2.88
CA VAL A 260 -9.10 0.24 -1.82
C VAL A 260 -10.21 1.08 -1.21
N MET A 261 -11.05 1.73 -2.04
CA MET A 261 -12.04 2.72 -1.59
C MET A 261 -13.44 2.15 -1.36
N GLY A 262 -13.70 0.92 -1.80
CA GLY A 262 -14.99 0.26 -1.67
C GLY A 262 -16.12 0.87 -2.52
N THR A 263 -15.82 1.85 -3.39
CA THR A 263 -16.80 2.53 -4.24
C THR A 263 -16.54 2.25 -5.72
N THR A 264 -17.62 2.27 -6.51
CA THR A 264 -17.57 1.99 -7.96
C THR A 264 -17.52 3.26 -8.78
N ILE A 265 -17.16 3.14 -10.07
CA ILE A 265 -17.24 4.25 -11.03
C ILE A 265 -18.66 4.82 -11.14
N HIS A 266 -19.69 3.99 -11.02
CA HIS A 266 -21.08 4.46 -11.03
C HIS A 266 -21.40 5.40 -9.85
N GLN A 267 -20.89 5.07 -8.67
CA GLN A 267 -21.04 5.91 -7.49
C GLN A 267 -20.28 7.24 -7.62
N GLN A 268 -19.08 7.22 -8.22
CA GLN A 268 -18.30 8.43 -8.47
C GLN A 268 -18.95 9.30 -9.54
N ALA A 269 -19.46 8.71 -10.62
CA ALA A 269 -20.20 9.43 -11.65
C ALA A 269 -21.47 10.10 -11.07
N SER A 270 -22.19 9.38 -10.19
CA SER A 270 -23.34 9.93 -9.49
C SER A 270 -22.98 11.13 -8.61
N LYS A 271 -21.87 11.06 -7.85
CA LYS A 271 -21.34 12.19 -7.06
C LYS A 271 -20.98 13.40 -7.95
N ALA A 272 -20.44 13.12 -9.14
CA ALA A 272 -20.06 14.15 -10.10
C ALA A 272 -21.27 14.75 -10.85
N GLY A 273 -22.44 14.12 -10.79
CA GLY A 273 -23.64 14.53 -11.52
C GLY A 273 -23.61 14.17 -13.01
N TYR A 274 -22.85 13.13 -13.39
CA TYR A 274 -22.67 12.71 -14.78
C TYR A 274 -22.98 11.22 -14.97
N SER A 275 -23.18 10.82 -16.23
CA SER A 275 -23.27 9.42 -16.64
C SER A 275 -21.91 8.81 -16.87
N VAL A 276 -21.79 7.51 -16.63
CA VAL A 276 -20.57 6.73 -16.88
C VAL A 276 -20.38 6.53 -18.38
N LYS A 277 -19.15 6.67 -18.89
CA LYS A 277 -18.80 6.40 -20.29
C LYS A 277 -18.13 5.05 -20.47
N SER A 278 -17.14 4.75 -19.65
CA SER A 278 -16.32 3.54 -19.75
C SER A 278 -16.31 2.78 -18.44
N VAL A 279 -16.63 1.49 -18.49
CA VAL A 279 -16.70 0.60 -17.31
C VAL A 279 -15.91 -0.66 -17.57
N GLY A 280 -15.06 -1.04 -16.62
CA GLY A 280 -14.29 -2.29 -16.67
C GLY A 280 -13.15 -2.28 -15.66
N SER A 281 -12.69 -3.48 -15.29
CA SER A 281 -11.66 -3.66 -14.26
C SER A 281 -10.36 -2.94 -14.57
N ASP A 282 -9.99 -2.87 -15.84
CA ASP A 282 -8.74 -2.32 -16.37
C ASP A 282 -8.89 -0.94 -17.03
N TYR A 283 -10.06 -0.30 -16.92
CA TYR A 283 -10.21 1.10 -17.28
C TYR A 283 -9.68 2.01 -16.17
N PRO A 284 -9.11 3.20 -16.52
CA PRO A 284 -8.69 4.15 -15.49
C PRO A 284 -9.88 4.58 -14.64
N MET A 285 -9.63 4.86 -13.37
CA MET A 285 -10.61 5.50 -12.51
C MET A 285 -10.69 6.99 -12.84
N TYR A 286 -11.89 7.51 -13.04
CA TYR A 286 -12.16 8.91 -13.35
C TYR A 286 -13.36 9.44 -12.54
N TYR A 287 -13.74 10.70 -12.68
CA TYR A 287 -14.65 11.42 -11.77
C TYR A 287 -14.13 11.43 -10.32
N VAL A 288 -12.83 11.44 -10.13
CA VAL A 288 -12.16 11.48 -8.83
C VAL A 288 -11.64 12.89 -8.58
N SER A 289 -11.98 13.48 -7.44
CA SER A 289 -11.38 14.73 -7.01
C SER A 289 -9.96 14.52 -6.49
N TRP A 290 -9.16 15.60 -6.39
CA TRP A 290 -7.82 15.52 -5.84
C TRP A 290 -7.84 15.03 -4.38
N GLU A 291 -8.82 15.50 -3.57
CA GLU A 291 -8.98 15.03 -2.19
C GLU A 291 -9.25 13.52 -2.13
N GLU A 292 -10.08 13.00 -3.04
CA GLU A 292 -10.37 11.57 -3.11
C GLU A 292 -9.17 10.75 -3.60
N ALA A 293 -8.40 11.27 -4.56
CA ALA A 293 -7.16 10.65 -5.01
C ALA A 293 -6.12 10.59 -3.89
N ARG A 294 -5.99 11.65 -3.08
CA ARG A 294 -5.17 11.63 -1.87
C ARG A 294 -5.68 10.64 -0.83
N ALA A 295 -7.00 10.57 -0.62
CA ALA A 295 -7.59 9.60 0.28
C ALA A 295 -7.25 8.16 -0.15
N PHE A 296 -7.30 7.88 -1.47
CA PHE A 296 -6.84 6.59 -2.01
C PHE A 296 -5.38 6.28 -1.63
N CYS A 297 -4.47 7.25 -1.80
CA CYS A 297 -3.06 7.09 -1.42
C CYS A 297 -2.91 6.81 0.08
N SER A 298 -3.66 7.53 0.92
CA SER A 298 -3.68 7.34 2.37
C SER A 298 -4.17 5.94 2.74
N GLU A 299 -5.29 5.49 2.15
CA GLU A 299 -5.86 4.17 2.38
C GLU A 299 -4.91 3.06 1.90
N LEU A 300 -4.30 3.23 0.71
CA LEU A 300 -3.33 2.28 0.18
C LEU A 300 -2.07 2.20 1.07
N SER A 301 -1.60 3.34 1.58
CA SER A 301 -0.48 3.38 2.52
C SER A 301 -0.81 2.62 3.80
N ALA A 302 -2.00 2.86 4.32
CA ALA A 302 -2.50 2.19 5.51
C ALA A 302 -2.61 0.66 5.32
N LEU A 303 -3.07 0.22 4.14
CA LEU A 303 -3.22 -1.19 3.81
C LEU A 303 -1.89 -1.93 3.65
N THR A 304 -0.87 -1.24 3.16
CA THR A 304 0.39 -1.88 2.74
C THR A 304 1.55 -1.65 3.72
N GLY A 305 1.42 -0.67 4.63
CA GLY A 305 2.51 -0.21 5.48
C GLY A 305 3.61 0.56 4.74
N LYS A 306 3.41 0.85 3.45
CA LYS A 306 4.31 1.65 2.61
C LYS A 306 3.76 3.08 2.50
N THR A 307 4.58 4.02 2.03
CA THR A 307 4.14 5.41 1.85
C THR A 307 3.76 5.66 0.40
N TYR A 308 2.46 5.63 0.10
CA TYR A 308 1.90 5.99 -1.20
C TYR A 308 1.40 7.44 -1.20
N LEU A 309 1.69 8.15 -2.28
CA LEU A 309 1.33 9.56 -2.47
C LEU A 309 0.89 9.79 -3.92
N LEU A 310 0.25 10.93 -4.18
CA LEU A 310 0.21 11.46 -5.54
C LEU A 310 1.64 11.88 -5.95
N PRO A 311 2.05 11.71 -7.19
CA PRO A 311 3.33 12.22 -7.67
C PRO A 311 3.39 13.74 -7.48
N THR A 312 4.55 14.28 -7.14
CA THR A 312 4.78 15.70 -7.38
C THR A 312 4.78 15.96 -8.89
N GLU A 313 4.49 17.18 -9.30
CA GLU A 313 4.53 17.54 -10.71
C GLU A 313 5.88 17.20 -11.36
N ALA A 314 6.96 17.44 -10.63
CA ALA A 314 8.33 17.14 -11.09
C ALA A 314 8.58 15.62 -11.19
N GLN A 315 8.11 14.82 -10.23
CA GLN A 315 8.21 13.36 -10.32
C GLN A 315 7.43 12.84 -11.53
N TRP A 316 6.23 13.37 -11.74
CA TRP A 316 5.40 12.98 -12.87
C TRP A 316 6.11 13.26 -14.20
N GLU A 317 6.62 14.50 -14.40
CA GLU A 317 7.28 14.90 -15.64
C GLU A 317 8.60 14.14 -15.88
N TYR A 318 9.42 13.95 -14.83
CA TYR A 318 10.64 13.16 -14.94
C TYR A 318 10.36 11.71 -15.37
N ALA A 319 9.34 11.10 -14.80
CA ALA A 319 8.92 9.75 -15.17
C ALA A 319 8.35 9.70 -16.59
N ALA A 320 7.52 10.68 -16.99
CA ALA A 320 6.98 10.79 -18.36
C ALA A 320 8.06 10.95 -19.42
N ARG A 321 9.13 11.67 -19.10
CA ARG A 321 10.31 11.84 -19.98
C ARG A 321 11.21 10.61 -20.07
N GLY A 322 10.96 9.56 -19.24
CA GLY A 322 11.78 8.34 -19.23
C GLY A 322 12.93 8.36 -18.21
N GLY A 323 12.95 9.31 -17.26
CA GLY A 323 13.99 9.41 -16.24
C GLY A 323 15.40 9.48 -16.81
N LYS A 324 16.35 8.74 -16.25
CA LYS A 324 17.74 8.64 -16.78
C LYS A 324 17.84 7.98 -18.16
N LYS A 325 16.76 7.29 -18.62
CA LYS A 325 16.70 6.64 -19.93
C LYS A 325 16.04 7.52 -20.99
N SER A 326 15.74 8.78 -20.66
CA SER A 326 15.05 9.72 -21.53
C SER A 326 15.70 9.82 -22.93
N ARG A 327 14.84 9.88 -23.96
CA ARG A 327 15.24 10.13 -25.35
C ARG A 327 14.79 11.50 -25.84
N SER A 328 14.40 12.37 -24.93
CA SER A 328 13.95 13.73 -25.21
C SER A 328 12.78 13.76 -26.21
N SER A 329 11.81 12.90 -26.05
CA SER A 329 10.63 12.82 -26.93
C SER A 329 9.56 13.84 -26.51
N GLN A 330 8.77 14.33 -27.49
CA GLN A 330 7.67 15.27 -27.26
C GLN A 330 6.54 14.66 -26.42
N TYR A 331 6.21 13.39 -26.66
CA TYR A 331 5.27 12.59 -25.89
C TYR A 331 6.04 11.51 -25.12
N SER A 332 5.42 10.90 -24.13
CA SER A 332 6.08 9.93 -23.29
C SER A 332 6.56 8.70 -24.09
N GLY A 333 7.86 8.64 -24.36
CA GLY A 333 8.50 7.57 -25.14
C GLY A 333 8.31 7.63 -26.65
N SER A 334 7.81 8.75 -27.22
CA SER A 334 7.59 8.88 -28.68
C SER A 334 7.51 10.32 -29.18
N TYR A 335 7.85 10.51 -30.46
CA TYR A 335 7.49 11.70 -31.23
C TYR A 335 6.13 11.57 -31.90
N SER A 336 5.58 10.36 -32.05
CA SER A 336 4.24 10.12 -32.59
C SER A 336 3.25 9.97 -31.46
N VAL A 337 2.26 10.85 -31.39
CA VAL A 337 1.18 10.83 -30.40
C VAL A 337 0.37 9.53 -30.49
N ASP A 338 0.05 9.07 -31.72
CA ASP A 338 -0.76 7.87 -31.94
C ASP A 338 -0.13 6.58 -31.38
N ALA A 339 1.20 6.58 -31.19
CA ALA A 339 1.90 5.41 -30.67
C ALA A 339 1.74 5.24 -29.14
N VAL A 340 1.42 6.32 -28.42
CA VAL A 340 1.53 6.36 -26.95
C VAL A 340 0.33 7.00 -26.24
N ALA A 341 -0.60 7.62 -27.00
CA ALA A 341 -1.69 8.38 -26.39
C ALA A 341 -3.06 8.02 -26.96
N TRP A 342 -4.05 7.85 -26.07
CA TRP A 342 -5.47 7.94 -26.40
C TRP A 342 -5.90 9.40 -26.26
N TYR A 343 -6.27 10.06 -27.35
CA TYR A 343 -6.59 11.47 -27.41
C TYR A 343 -7.77 11.73 -28.35
N GLU A 344 -8.21 12.96 -28.54
CA GLU A 344 -9.42 13.33 -29.30
C GLU A 344 -9.55 12.60 -30.67
N SER A 345 -8.46 12.48 -31.41
CA SER A 345 -8.52 11.94 -32.76
C SER A 345 -8.60 10.40 -32.84
N ASN A 346 -8.20 9.66 -31.81
CA ASN A 346 -8.13 8.20 -31.85
C ASN A 346 -8.89 7.49 -30.70
N SER A 347 -9.38 8.24 -29.72
CA SER A 347 -10.05 7.65 -28.53
C SER A 347 -11.47 7.14 -28.79
N GLY A 348 -12.09 7.49 -29.94
CA GLY A 348 -13.51 7.20 -30.16
C GLY A 348 -14.45 7.88 -29.16
N GLY A 349 -13.99 8.96 -28.50
CA GLY A 349 -14.79 9.77 -27.57
C GLY A 349 -14.96 9.20 -26.16
N SER A 350 -14.04 8.31 -25.74
CA SER A 350 -14.07 7.69 -24.40
C SER A 350 -12.68 7.28 -23.90
N GLN A 351 -12.57 6.95 -22.62
CA GLN A 351 -11.39 6.35 -22.01
C GLN A 351 -11.17 4.93 -22.57
N HIS A 352 -9.94 4.46 -22.54
CA HIS A 352 -9.54 3.11 -22.92
C HIS A 352 -8.95 2.34 -21.72
N PRO A 353 -8.96 0.99 -21.76
CA PRO A 353 -8.23 0.20 -20.78
C PRO A 353 -6.76 0.60 -20.72
N VAL A 354 -6.20 0.65 -19.51
CA VAL A 354 -4.82 1.09 -19.30
C VAL A 354 -3.80 0.16 -19.96
N GLY A 355 -2.64 0.69 -20.36
CA GLY A 355 -1.51 -0.10 -20.86
C GLY A 355 -1.73 -0.74 -22.24
N LYS A 356 -2.59 -0.18 -23.10
CA LYS A 356 -2.85 -0.75 -24.43
C LYS A 356 -1.98 -0.17 -25.55
N LEU A 357 -1.38 0.98 -25.32
CA LEU A 357 -0.43 1.58 -26.25
C LEU A 357 1.02 1.34 -25.78
N ARG A 358 1.99 1.91 -26.49
CA ARG A 358 3.41 1.70 -26.20
C ARG A 358 3.83 2.42 -24.90
N ALA A 359 4.56 1.71 -24.03
CA ALA A 359 5.20 2.29 -22.85
C ALA A 359 6.39 3.17 -23.23
N ASN A 360 6.77 4.06 -22.31
CA ASN A 360 8.02 4.79 -22.41
C ASN A 360 9.24 3.94 -21.99
N GLU A 361 10.42 4.56 -21.94
CA GLU A 361 11.71 3.90 -21.65
C GLU A 361 11.80 3.26 -20.27
N LEU A 362 10.93 3.66 -19.33
CA LEU A 362 10.81 3.09 -17.99
C LEU A 362 9.78 1.95 -17.92
N GLY A 363 8.98 1.75 -18.96
CA GLY A 363 7.86 0.80 -18.94
C GLY A 363 6.58 1.41 -18.33
N LEU A 364 6.44 2.74 -18.38
CA LEU A 364 5.24 3.47 -17.97
C LEU A 364 4.32 3.69 -19.16
N TYR A 365 3.04 3.47 -18.94
CA TYR A 365 1.97 3.60 -19.94
C TYR A 365 1.11 4.81 -19.65
N ASP A 366 0.42 5.30 -20.68
CA ASP A 366 -0.63 6.33 -20.60
C ASP A 366 -0.17 7.65 -19.92
N MET A 367 1.16 7.89 -19.87
CA MET A 367 1.73 9.17 -19.44
C MET A 367 1.46 10.29 -20.48
N SER A 368 0.88 9.93 -21.61
CA SER A 368 0.36 10.81 -22.65
C SER A 368 -1.03 10.30 -23.01
N GLY A 369 -2.09 11.13 -22.84
CA GLY A 369 -3.48 10.82 -23.14
C GLY A 369 -4.21 9.99 -22.10
N ASN A 370 -5.28 9.33 -22.49
CA ASN A 370 -6.26 8.59 -21.70
C ASN A 370 -6.98 9.48 -20.67
N VAL A 371 -6.45 9.69 -19.47
CA VAL A 371 -7.00 10.66 -18.53
C VAL A 371 -5.93 11.59 -17.98
N TRP A 372 -6.28 12.85 -17.75
CA TRP A 372 -5.46 13.77 -16.97
C TRP A 372 -5.18 13.19 -15.58
N GLU A 373 -3.99 13.40 -15.06
CA GLU A 373 -3.57 12.84 -13.79
C GLU A 373 -3.28 13.92 -12.75
N TRP A 374 -3.95 13.83 -11.60
CA TRP A 374 -3.70 14.69 -10.47
C TRP A 374 -2.28 14.54 -9.94
N CYS A 375 -1.60 15.67 -9.79
CA CYS A 375 -0.34 15.80 -9.04
C CYS A 375 -0.58 16.39 -7.66
N ASN A 376 0.36 16.18 -6.75
CA ASN A 376 0.25 16.66 -5.38
C ASN A 376 0.32 18.20 -5.27
N ASP A 377 0.97 18.84 -6.22
CA ASP A 377 1.36 20.25 -6.17
C ASP A 377 0.17 21.20 -6.35
N TRP A 378 0.21 22.33 -5.65
CA TRP A 378 -0.56 23.49 -6.05
C TRP A 378 0.00 24.04 -7.35
N TYR A 379 -0.90 24.43 -8.25
CA TYR A 379 -0.50 25.06 -9.50
C TYR A 379 0.07 26.46 -9.27
N GLY A 380 1.23 26.72 -9.85
CA GLY A 380 1.92 28.00 -9.82
C GLY A 380 2.92 28.15 -10.94
N SER A 381 3.51 29.34 -11.06
CA SER A 381 4.56 29.64 -12.04
C SER A 381 5.85 28.91 -11.67
N TYR A 382 6.57 28.45 -12.67
CA TYR A 382 7.90 27.89 -12.47
C TYR A 382 8.91 28.96 -12.04
N SER A 383 9.89 28.53 -11.25
CA SER A 383 11.09 29.33 -10.92
C SER A 383 12.20 29.00 -11.90
N SER A 384 13.01 30.00 -12.27
CA SER A 384 14.22 29.78 -13.07
C SER A 384 15.38 29.13 -12.29
N ASN A 385 15.27 29.08 -10.96
CA ASN A 385 16.31 28.53 -10.09
C ASN A 385 16.28 26.98 -10.14
N ALA A 386 17.44 26.36 -9.97
CA ALA A 386 17.55 24.93 -9.75
C ALA A 386 16.82 24.51 -8.47
N GLN A 387 16.12 23.37 -8.52
CA GLN A 387 15.31 22.87 -7.41
C GLN A 387 15.68 21.42 -7.07
N PHE A 388 15.46 21.05 -5.80
CA PHE A 388 15.66 19.70 -5.29
C PHE A 388 14.35 19.20 -4.67
N ASN A 389 13.82 18.09 -5.18
CA ASN A 389 12.55 17.49 -4.77
C ASN A 389 11.42 18.52 -4.62
N PRO A 390 11.13 19.36 -5.64
CA PRO A 390 10.11 20.38 -5.50
C PRO A 390 8.71 19.78 -5.31
N THR A 391 7.89 20.49 -4.51
CA THR A 391 6.50 20.12 -4.19
C THR A 391 5.52 21.23 -4.57
N GLY A 392 5.96 22.17 -5.43
CA GLY A 392 5.15 23.32 -5.81
C GLY A 392 5.02 24.39 -4.71
N PRO A 393 4.14 25.39 -4.92
CA PRO A 393 3.83 26.40 -3.93
C PRO A 393 3.20 25.80 -2.67
N SER A 394 3.40 26.46 -1.51
CA SER A 394 2.81 26.00 -0.23
C SER A 394 1.29 26.14 -0.15
N SER A 395 0.69 26.96 -1.01
CA SER A 395 -0.76 27.17 -1.09
C SER A 395 -1.17 27.59 -2.49
N GLY A 396 -2.45 27.40 -2.81
CA GLY A 396 -3.03 27.76 -4.10
C GLY A 396 -4.54 27.52 -4.14
N SER A 397 -5.16 27.79 -5.27
CA SER A 397 -6.60 27.54 -5.51
C SER A 397 -6.86 26.33 -6.40
N HIS A 398 -5.84 25.88 -7.14
CA HIS A 398 -5.93 24.78 -8.10
C HIS A 398 -4.78 23.80 -7.92
N ARG A 399 -5.05 22.53 -8.14
CA ARG A 399 -4.03 21.47 -8.19
C ARG A 399 -3.61 21.19 -9.63
N VAL A 400 -2.37 20.77 -9.79
CA VAL A 400 -1.78 20.45 -11.09
C VAL A 400 -2.39 19.16 -11.65
N LEU A 401 -2.60 19.16 -12.97
CA LEU A 401 -2.93 17.99 -13.79
C LEU A 401 -1.91 17.85 -14.91
N ARG A 402 -1.60 16.62 -15.26
CA ARG A 402 -0.60 16.27 -16.28
C ARG A 402 -1.11 15.18 -17.21
N GLY A 403 -0.51 15.09 -18.43
CA GLY A 403 -0.68 13.96 -19.35
C GLY A 403 -1.67 14.16 -20.48
N GLY A 404 -2.61 15.09 -20.37
CA GLY A 404 -3.71 15.19 -21.35
C GLY A 404 -4.77 14.11 -21.14
N GLY A 405 -5.66 13.92 -22.10
CA GLY A 405 -6.69 12.91 -21.98
C GLY A 405 -7.47 12.67 -23.27
N TRP A 406 -8.32 11.66 -23.25
CA TRP A 406 -9.09 11.13 -24.38
C TRP A 406 -9.91 12.19 -25.17
N TYR A 407 -10.26 13.29 -24.56
CA TYR A 407 -11.08 14.37 -25.13
C TYR A 407 -10.27 15.57 -25.61
N TYR A 408 -8.95 15.56 -25.45
CA TYR A 408 -8.08 16.70 -25.70
C TYR A 408 -7.21 16.47 -26.95
N SER A 409 -6.83 17.57 -27.63
CA SER A 409 -5.94 17.51 -28.79
C SER A 409 -4.53 17.04 -28.41
N ALA A 410 -3.77 16.60 -29.41
CA ALA A 410 -2.39 16.11 -29.24
C ALA A 410 -1.48 17.07 -28.44
N GLY A 411 -1.66 18.37 -28.60
CA GLY A 411 -0.88 19.39 -27.90
C GLY A 411 -0.93 19.26 -26.37
N TYR A 412 -2.04 18.79 -25.82
CA TYR A 412 -2.20 18.58 -24.38
C TYR A 412 -1.55 17.28 -23.88
N CYS A 413 -1.24 16.33 -24.78
CA CYS A 413 -0.60 15.06 -24.42
C CYS A 413 0.93 15.13 -24.35
N ARG A 414 1.56 16.29 -24.61
CA ARG A 414 3.00 16.52 -24.47
C ARG A 414 3.45 16.33 -23.02
N VAL A 415 4.67 15.84 -22.82
CA VAL A 415 5.19 15.60 -21.47
C VAL A 415 5.36 16.87 -20.63
N ALA A 416 5.50 18.04 -21.27
CA ALA A 416 5.59 19.33 -20.59
C ALA A 416 4.24 20.01 -20.35
N SER A 417 3.17 19.57 -21.03
CA SER A 417 1.85 20.20 -20.96
C SER A 417 1.29 20.12 -19.52
N ARG A 418 0.69 21.23 -19.09
CA ARG A 418 0.14 21.41 -17.75
C ARG A 418 -1.31 21.84 -17.82
N ASP A 419 -2.10 21.41 -16.86
CA ASP A 419 -3.45 21.94 -16.62
C ASP A 419 -3.70 22.04 -15.11
N ARG A 420 -4.85 22.60 -14.71
CA ARG A 420 -5.20 22.86 -13.32
C ARG A 420 -6.70 22.85 -13.09
N TYR A 421 -7.13 22.20 -12.02
CA TYR A 421 -8.51 22.30 -11.57
C TYR A 421 -8.59 22.53 -10.07
N SER A 422 -9.77 23.00 -9.61
CA SER A 422 -10.09 23.03 -8.18
C SER A 422 -9.94 21.61 -7.59
N PRO A 423 -9.35 21.47 -6.38
CA PRO A 423 -9.14 20.14 -5.76
C PRO A 423 -10.42 19.33 -5.57
N SER A 424 -11.59 19.95 -5.54
CA SER A 424 -12.90 19.30 -5.43
C SER A 424 -13.54 18.92 -6.78
N SER A 425 -12.93 19.30 -7.91
CA SER A 425 -13.47 19.03 -9.26
C SER A 425 -13.44 17.55 -9.60
N ARG A 426 -14.47 17.08 -10.31
CA ARG A 426 -14.60 15.70 -10.80
C ARG A 426 -15.00 15.71 -12.26
N TYR A 427 -14.07 15.35 -13.14
CA TYR A 427 -14.33 15.31 -14.59
C TYR A 427 -14.13 13.91 -15.16
N GLY A 428 -14.86 13.61 -16.25
CA GLY A 428 -14.74 12.34 -16.95
C GLY A 428 -13.41 12.13 -17.65
N SER A 429 -12.56 13.14 -17.68
CA SER A 429 -11.22 13.11 -18.27
C SER A 429 -10.10 13.20 -17.22
N SER A 430 -10.42 13.10 -15.90
CA SER A 430 -9.43 13.27 -14.83
C SER A 430 -9.42 12.06 -13.91
N GLY A 431 -8.26 11.46 -13.77
CA GLY A 431 -7.91 10.36 -12.88
C GLY A 431 -6.58 10.65 -12.18
N PHE A 432 -5.81 9.61 -11.88
CA PHE A 432 -4.52 9.75 -11.20
C PHE A 432 -3.69 8.45 -11.27
N ARG A 433 -2.41 8.58 -10.98
CA ARG A 433 -1.51 7.47 -10.63
C ARG A 433 -0.86 7.73 -9.28
N VAL A 434 -0.16 6.74 -8.74
CA VAL A 434 0.47 6.85 -7.42
C VAL A 434 1.99 6.70 -7.51
N VAL A 435 2.69 7.35 -6.56
CA VAL A 435 4.09 7.08 -6.26
C VAL A 435 4.20 6.39 -4.90
N CYS A 436 5.29 5.64 -4.70
CA CYS A 436 5.65 5.06 -3.41
C CYS A 436 7.08 5.47 -3.10
N LEU A 437 7.32 5.91 -1.87
CA LEU A 437 8.68 6.21 -1.41
C LEU A 437 9.44 4.90 -1.16
N PRO A 438 10.75 4.84 -1.45
CA PRO A 438 11.59 3.66 -1.23
C PRO A 438 11.63 3.20 0.22
#